data_c2a89d4bda8052b3378a295e040c9406
#
_entry.id   c2a89d4bda8052b3378a295e040c9406
#
_cell.length_a   1.000
_cell.length_b   1.000
_cell.length_c   1.000
_cell.angle_alpha   90.00
_cell.angle_beta   90.00
_cell.angle_gamma   90.00
#
_symmetry.space_group_name_H-M   'P 1'
#
loop_
_entity.id
_entity.type
_entity.pdbx_description
1 polymer ?
#
loop_
_entity_poly.entity_id
_entity_poly.type
_entity_poly.pdbx_seq_one_letter_code
_entity_poly.pdbx_strand_id
1 'polypeptide(L)'
;VYRTSFALTESGAEKPLTLKLGEVCHSARIIVNGKLVKTAFMHPYDAVIRGKAGTNTLEIEVTNLGANRIRAYDQKGVVWKTFRDANVATYGRGGVLDATKWPVLSSGLIGPVALLVY
;
A
#
# COMPACT_ATOMS: atom_id res chain seq x y z
N VAL A 1 1.36 7.64 3.08
CA VAL A 1 0.71 7.33 4.37
C VAL A 1 -0.63 8.03 4.46
N TYR A 2 -1.64 7.28 4.80
CA TYR A 2 -3.00 7.78 5.02
C TYR A 2 -3.29 7.73 6.52
N ARG A 3 -3.81 8.83 7.07
CA ARG A 3 -4.11 8.96 8.50
C ARG A 3 -5.55 9.41 8.71
N THR A 4 -6.21 8.80 9.67
CA THR A 4 -7.54 9.21 10.11
C THR A 4 -7.74 8.87 11.58
N SER A 5 -8.87 9.27 12.14
CA SER A 5 -9.28 8.89 13.48
C SER A 5 -10.71 8.39 13.48
N PHE A 6 -11.04 7.56 14.46
CA PHE A 6 -12.39 7.08 14.70
C PHE A 6 -12.64 6.98 16.20
N ALA A 7 -13.90 7.09 16.58
CA ALA A 7 -14.30 7.04 17.99
C ALA A 7 -15.09 5.77 18.29
N LEU A 8 -14.83 5.18 19.45
CA LEU A 8 -15.56 4.02 19.97
C LEU A 8 -16.19 4.35 21.31
N THR A 9 -17.36 3.77 21.54
CA THR A 9 -17.97 3.69 22.87
C THR A 9 -17.24 2.65 23.73
N GLU A 10 -17.48 2.65 25.04
CA GLU A 10 -16.90 1.61 25.91
C GLU A 10 -17.28 0.20 25.46
N SER A 11 -18.57 -0.03 25.16
CA SER A 11 -19.05 -1.32 24.65
C SER A 11 -18.48 -1.66 23.27
N GLY A 12 -18.21 -0.67 22.43
CA GLY A 12 -17.56 -0.84 21.11
C GLY A 12 -16.09 -1.22 21.22
N ALA A 13 -15.39 -0.71 22.23
CA ALA A 13 -13.98 -1.00 22.44
C ALA A 13 -13.72 -2.47 22.88
N GLU A 14 -14.69 -3.13 23.44
CA GLU A 14 -14.61 -4.54 23.83
C GLU A 14 -14.70 -5.52 22.66
N LYS A 15 -15.23 -5.06 21.53
CA LYS A 15 -15.50 -5.90 20.35
C LYS A 15 -14.39 -5.79 19.31
N PRO A 16 -14.07 -6.89 18.63
CA PRO A 16 -13.20 -6.80 17.46
C PRO A 16 -13.95 -6.09 16.32
N LEU A 17 -13.19 -5.29 15.57
CA LEU A 17 -13.67 -4.58 14.39
C LEU A 17 -13.00 -5.15 13.15
N THR A 18 -13.73 -5.26 12.06
CA THR A 18 -13.15 -5.63 10.77
C THR A 18 -12.89 -4.38 9.95
N LEU A 19 -11.60 -4.11 9.70
CA LEU A 19 -11.16 -3.07 8.79
C LEU A 19 -11.01 -3.66 7.40
N LYS A 20 -11.79 -3.15 6.45
CA LYS A 20 -11.69 -3.49 5.03
C LYS A 20 -11.04 -2.35 4.29
N LEU A 21 -9.93 -2.61 3.60
CA LEU A 21 -9.24 -1.60 2.82
C LEU A 21 -9.73 -1.52 1.37
N GLY A 22 -10.53 -2.49 0.94
CA GLY A 22 -10.94 -2.58 -0.46
C GLY A 22 -9.77 -2.92 -1.35
N GLU A 23 -9.54 -2.13 -2.39
CA GLU A 23 -8.43 -2.31 -3.29
C GLU A 23 -7.20 -1.52 -2.84
N VAL A 24 -6.06 -2.20 -2.77
CA VAL A 24 -4.76 -1.64 -2.39
C VAL A 24 -3.73 -2.01 -3.44
N CYS A 25 -2.92 -1.07 -3.83
CA CYS A 25 -1.82 -1.28 -4.78
C CYS A 25 -0.46 -0.96 -4.11
N HIS A 26 0.31 -1.93 -3.55
CA HIS A 26 0.02 -3.37 -3.59
C HIS A 26 0.11 -4.00 -2.21
N SER A 27 0.69 -3.33 -1.23
CA SER A 27 0.72 -3.78 0.16
C SER A 27 0.41 -2.65 1.11
N ALA A 28 -0.15 -2.97 2.26
CA ALA A 28 -0.51 -1.98 3.27
C ALA A 28 -0.08 -2.44 4.66
N ARG A 29 0.56 -1.54 5.40
CA ARG A 29 0.80 -1.71 6.84
C ARG A 29 -0.30 -0.96 7.58
N ILE A 30 -0.97 -1.65 8.47
CA ILE A 30 -2.09 -1.13 9.25
C ILE A 30 -1.61 -0.87 10.67
N ILE A 31 -1.67 0.38 11.09
CA ILE A 31 -1.18 0.86 12.39
C ILE A 31 -2.35 1.49 13.14
N VAL A 32 -2.67 0.95 14.28
CA VAL A 32 -3.74 1.45 15.16
C VAL A 32 -3.13 1.95 16.46
N ASN A 33 -3.42 3.20 16.81
CA ASN A 33 -2.89 3.85 18.02
C ASN A 33 -1.36 3.73 18.13
N GLY A 34 -0.65 3.89 17.01
CA GLY A 34 0.81 3.82 16.94
C GLY A 34 1.39 2.41 16.94
N LYS A 35 0.55 1.37 16.95
CA LYS A 35 1.00 -0.03 16.98
C LYS A 35 0.66 -0.72 15.66
N LEU A 36 1.65 -1.39 15.06
CA LEU A 36 1.45 -2.21 13.87
C LEU A 36 0.56 -3.41 14.21
N VAL A 37 -0.57 -3.51 13.51
CA VAL A 37 -1.55 -4.60 13.67
C VAL A 37 -1.35 -5.69 12.64
N LYS A 38 -1.20 -5.30 11.37
CA LYS A 38 -1.08 -6.24 10.25
C LYS A 38 -0.36 -5.60 9.07
N THR A 39 0.35 -6.42 8.33
CA THR A 39 0.79 -6.10 6.97
C THR A 39 -0.02 -6.94 6.00
N ALA A 40 -0.81 -6.29 5.15
CA ALA A 40 -1.63 -6.93 4.14
C ALA A 40 -0.96 -6.78 2.76
N PHE A 41 -0.70 -7.90 2.08
CA PHE A 41 0.02 -7.91 0.81
C PHE A 41 -0.70 -8.72 -0.28
N MET A 42 -1.89 -9.24 0.01
CA MET A 42 -2.74 -9.94 -0.96
C MET A 42 -4.21 -9.81 -0.56
N HIS A 43 -5.09 -10.02 -1.52
CA HIS A 43 -6.54 -10.03 -1.25
C HIS A 43 -6.97 -11.19 -0.33
N PRO A 44 -7.99 -10.94 0.52
CA PRO A 44 -8.59 -9.64 0.81
C PRO A 44 -7.68 -8.80 1.72
N TYR A 45 -7.64 -7.49 1.47
CA TYR A 45 -6.87 -6.55 2.31
C TYR A 45 -7.68 -6.15 3.56
N ASP A 46 -8.00 -7.13 4.36
CA ASP A 46 -8.80 -6.98 5.57
C ASP A 46 -7.97 -7.24 6.81
N ALA A 47 -8.31 -6.59 7.90
CA ALA A 47 -7.69 -6.83 9.20
C ALA A 47 -8.72 -6.78 10.31
N VAL A 48 -8.55 -7.62 11.32
CA VAL A 48 -9.28 -7.50 12.58
C VAL A 48 -8.47 -6.59 13.48
N ILE A 49 -9.08 -5.49 13.91
CA ILE A 49 -8.46 -4.49 14.78
C ILE A 49 -9.23 -4.36 16.08
N ARG A 50 -8.55 -3.84 17.09
CA ARG A 50 -9.18 -3.46 18.37
C ARG A 50 -8.79 -2.02 18.70
N GLY A 51 -9.74 -1.27 19.16
CA GLY A 51 -9.53 0.09 19.64
C GLY A 51 -9.74 0.20 21.15
N LYS A 52 -9.67 1.41 21.62
CA LYS A 52 -10.00 1.81 22.98
C LYS A 52 -11.25 2.70 22.98
N ALA A 53 -11.90 2.85 24.10
CA ALA A 53 -12.98 3.84 24.25
C ALA A 53 -12.44 5.25 23.99
N GLY A 54 -13.21 6.07 23.31
CA GLY A 54 -12.82 7.40 22.87
C GLY A 54 -12.17 7.41 21.50
N THR A 55 -11.26 8.33 21.28
CA THR A 55 -10.61 8.54 19.98
C THR A 55 -9.48 7.55 19.75
N ASN A 56 -9.49 6.93 18.58
CA ASN A 56 -8.45 6.04 18.09
C ASN A 56 -7.84 6.61 16.81
N THR A 57 -6.56 6.36 16.59
CA THR A 57 -5.86 6.74 15.37
C THR A 57 -5.67 5.52 14.46
N LEU A 58 -5.83 5.72 13.17
CA LEU A 58 -5.59 4.72 12.14
C LEU A 58 -4.61 5.30 11.13
N GLU A 59 -3.52 4.58 10.92
CA GLU A 59 -2.56 4.88 9.84
C GLU A 59 -2.48 3.69 8.89
N ILE A 60 -2.47 3.98 7.61
CA ILE A 60 -2.29 2.98 6.55
C ILE A 60 -1.11 3.42 5.69
N GLU A 61 -0.03 2.66 5.75
CA GLU A 61 1.16 2.87 4.91
C GLU A 61 1.08 1.95 3.71
N VAL A 62 0.92 2.53 2.52
CA VAL A 62 0.84 1.77 1.27
C VAL A 62 2.18 1.78 0.57
N THR A 63 2.64 0.59 0.17
CA THR A 63 3.84 0.42 -0.66
C THR A 63 3.42 -0.01 -2.05
N ASN A 64 3.81 0.78 -3.04
CA ASN A 64 3.55 0.51 -4.46
C ASN A 64 4.67 -0.32 -5.07
N LEU A 65 4.39 -0.93 -6.22
CA LEU A 65 5.44 -1.43 -7.10
C LEU A 65 6.27 -0.28 -7.68
N GLY A 66 7.55 -0.52 -7.92
CA GLY A 66 8.46 0.48 -8.46
C GLY A 66 8.26 0.84 -9.93
N ALA A 67 7.34 0.16 -10.64
CA ALA A 67 7.17 0.28 -12.08
C ALA A 67 6.90 1.72 -12.57
N ASN A 68 6.04 2.45 -11.89
CA ASN A 68 5.74 3.84 -12.25
C ASN A 68 6.95 4.76 -12.04
N ARG A 69 7.73 4.53 -11.01
CA ARG A 69 8.97 5.27 -10.73
C ARG A 69 10.02 4.99 -11.80
N ILE A 70 10.23 3.74 -12.14
CA ILE A 70 11.16 3.31 -13.19
C ILE A 70 10.78 3.93 -14.53
N ARG A 71 9.50 3.88 -14.89
CA ARG A 71 8.97 4.53 -16.08
C ARG A 71 9.28 6.03 -16.10
N ALA A 72 9.01 6.72 -14.99
CA ALA A 72 9.25 8.16 -14.90
C ALA A 72 10.75 8.50 -15.00
N TYR A 73 11.63 7.71 -14.41
CA TYR A 73 13.06 7.90 -14.52
C TYR A 73 13.55 7.73 -15.96
N ASP A 74 13.10 6.69 -16.66
CA ASP A 74 13.47 6.48 -18.06
C ASP A 74 12.95 7.60 -18.97
N GLN A 75 11.74 8.07 -18.75
CA GLN A 75 11.18 9.18 -19.52
C GLN A 75 11.94 10.50 -19.32
N LYS A 76 12.47 10.73 -18.12
CA LYS A 76 13.26 11.91 -17.77
C LYS A 76 14.73 11.78 -18.09
N GLY A 77 15.18 10.63 -18.58
CA GLY A 77 16.57 10.35 -18.85
C GLY A 77 17.46 10.26 -17.61
N VAL A 78 16.86 9.97 -16.45
CA VAL A 78 17.64 9.77 -15.21
C VAL A 78 18.44 8.50 -15.28
N VAL A 79 19.74 8.58 -14.99
CA VAL A 79 20.61 7.42 -14.92
C VAL A 79 20.39 6.70 -13.58
N TRP A 80 19.70 5.56 -13.66
CA TRP A 80 19.37 4.75 -12.47
C TRP A 80 19.79 3.28 -12.62
N LYS A 81 20.05 2.85 -13.86
CA LYS A 81 20.39 1.45 -14.18
C LYS A 81 21.82 1.17 -13.80
N THR A 82 22.01 0.47 -12.70
CA THR A 82 23.35 0.10 -12.19
C THR A 82 23.62 -1.39 -12.31
N PHE A 83 22.82 -2.10 -13.10
CA PHE A 83 23.00 -3.52 -13.33
C PHE A 83 24.30 -3.79 -14.10
N ARG A 84 25.01 -4.77 -13.64
CA ARG A 84 26.20 -5.31 -14.33
C ARG A 84 26.04 -6.77 -14.71
N ASP A 85 24.86 -7.35 -14.42
CA ASP A 85 24.57 -8.75 -14.62
C ASP A 85 23.86 -8.97 -15.96
N ALA A 86 24.36 -9.91 -16.75
CA ALA A 86 23.78 -10.30 -18.02
C ALA A 86 22.42 -11.01 -17.88
N ASN A 87 22.05 -11.42 -16.67
CA ASN A 87 20.78 -12.10 -16.40
C ASN A 87 19.59 -11.13 -16.22
N VAL A 88 19.82 -9.83 -16.21
CA VAL A 88 18.72 -8.86 -16.20
C VAL A 88 17.98 -8.96 -17.53
N ALA A 89 16.68 -9.26 -17.47
CA ALA A 89 15.83 -9.33 -18.65
C ALA A 89 15.86 -8.00 -19.39
N THR A 90 16.25 -8.05 -20.64
CA THR A 90 16.41 -6.88 -21.47
C THR A 90 15.27 -6.82 -22.48
N TYR A 91 14.43 -5.80 -22.34
CA TYR A 91 13.35 -5.53 -23.25
C TYR A 91 13.62 -4.18 -23.91
N GLY A 92 13.78 -4.18 -25.21
CA GLY A 92 14.01 -2.97 -25.97
C GLY A 92 15.16 -3.08 -26.95
N ARG A 93 15.41 -2.01 -27.69
CA ARG A 93 16.48 -1.94 -28.68
C ARG A 93 17.85 -2.03 -28.02
N GLY A 94 18.71 -2.90 -28.58
CA GLY A 94 20.07 -3.04 -28.11
C GLY A 94 20.22 -3.79 -26.79
N GLY A 95 19.16 -4.50 -26.34
CA GLY A 95 19.23 -5.29 -25.13
C GLY A 95 19.25 -4.48 -23.83
N VAL A 96 18.81 -3.23 -23.85
CA VAL A 96 18.71 -2.35 -22.68
C VAL A 96 17.27 -2.27 -22.21
N LEU A 97 17.06 -2.40 -20.90
CA LEU A 97 15.72 -2.20 -20.31
C LEU A 97 15.23 -0.79 -20.62
N ASP A 98 14.05 -0.69 -21.23
CA ASP A 98 13.38 0.56 -21.57
C ASP A 98 11.94 0.52 -21.00
N ALA A 99 11.68 1.36 -20.02
CA ALA A 99 10.38 1.47 -19.36
C ALA A 99 9.57 2.68 -19.83
N THR A 100 10.05 3.44 -20.82
CA THR A 100 9.40 4.70 -21.24
C THR A 100 7.97 4.50 -21.74
N LYS A 101 7.67 3.34 -22.32
CA LYS A 101 6.36 2.97 -22.88
C LYS A 101 5.55 2.06 -21.96
N TRP A 102 6.02 1.77 -20.78
CA TRP A 102 5.23 0.99 -19.83
C TRP A 102 3.94 1.71 -19.49
N PRO A 103 2.82 1.00 -19.32
CA PRO A 103 1.59 1.62 -18.85
C PRO A 103 1.75 2.13 -17.42
N VAL A 104 1.07 3.22 -17.09
CA VAL A 104 0.97 3.68 -15.71
C VAL A 104 0.08 2.71 -14.95
N LEU A 105 0.58 2.15 -13.86
CA LEU A 105 -0.16 1.25 -12.99
C LEU A 105 -0.89 2.05 -11.91
N SER A 106 -2.05 1.56 -11.50
CA SER A 106 -2.74 2.07 -10.32
C SER A 106 -1.84 1.94 -9.10
N SER A 107 -1.85 2.94 -8.24
CA SER A 107 -1.03 2.96 -7.05
C SER A 107 -1.79 3.57 -5.86
N GLY A 108 -1.36 3.23 -4.66
CA GLY A 108 -1.92 3.75 -3.44
C GLY A 108 -3.14 2.98 -2.92
N LEU A 109 -3.87 3.64 -2.06
CA LEU A 109 -5.09 3.12 -1.46
C LEU A 109 -6.28 3.55 -2.31
N ILE A 110 -6.85 2.59 -3.01
CA ILE A 110 -8.01 2.84 -3.89
C ILE A 110 -9.30 2.76 -3.08
N GLY A 111 -9.37 1.85 -2.13
CA GLY A 111 -10.54 1.68 -1.30
C GLY A 111 -11.70 0.98 -2.01
N PRO A 112 -12.93 1.17 -1.51
CA PRO A 112 -13.28 1.98 -0.34
C PRO A 112 -12.80 1.37 0.98
N VAL A 113 -12.42 2.22 1.93
CA VAL A 113 -12.04 1.80 3.28
C VAL A 113 -13.28 1.82 4.16
N ALA A 114 -13.54 0.71 4.83
CA ALA A 114 -14.68 0.58 5.73
C ALA A 114 -14.27 -0.09 7.04
N LEU A 115 -14.87 0.39 8.13
CA LEU A 115 -14.73 -0.21 9.45
C LEU A 115 -16.06 -0.81 9.84
N LEU A 116 -16.09 -2.13 10.01
CA LEU A 116 -17.30 -2.88 10.31
C LEU A 116 -17.32 -3.32 11.77
N VAL A 117 -18.45 -3.11 12.40
CA VAL A 117 -18.74 -3.56 13.77
C VAL A 117 -19.78 -4.68 13.69
N TYR A 118 -19.43 -5.81 14.25
CA TYR A 118 -20.35 -6.96 14.31
C TYR A 118 -20.84 -7.22 15.73
#